data_64bd0656f5c7faf3af7b8b0c0d1d4ad1
#
_entry.id   64bd0656f5c7faf3af7b8b0c0d1d4ad1
#
_cell.length_a   1.000
_cell.length_b   1.000
_cell.length_c   1.000
_cell.angle_alpha   90.00
_cell.angle_beta   90.00
_cell.angle_gamma   90.00
#
_symmetry.space_group_name_H-M   'P 1'
#
loop_
_entity.id
_entity.type
_entity.pdbx_description
1 polymer ?
#
loop_
_entity_poly.entity_id
_entity_poly.type
_entity_poly.pdbx_seq_one_letter_code
_entity_poly.pdbx_strand_id
1 'polypeptide(L)' 'YWGMDRFRIQALDKLLRSGTLKREQALAARAMLVRKSTIMMNGASKRKNTELAQKYRRLIENYSLGAEEEQQ' A
#
# COMPACT_ATOMS: atom_id res chain seq x y z
N TYR A 1 -8.34 -11.90 9.99
CA TYR A 1 -8.99 -11.82 8.77
C TYR A 1 -9.01 -10.44 8.12
N TRP A 2 -10.16 -9.78 8.05
CA TRP A 2 -10.27 -8.48 7.41
C TRP A 2 -9.40 -7.43 8.07
N GLY A 3 -9.41 -7.40 9.41
CA GLY A 3 -8.64 -6.43 10.15
C GLY A 3 -7.15 -6.63 10.03
N MET A 4 -6.70 -7.86 9.78
CA MET A 4 -5.29 -8.16 9.69
C MET A 4 -4.63 -7.51 8.48
N ASP A 5 -5.31 -7.50 7.34
CA ASP A 5 -4.75 -6.85 6.15
C ASP A 5 -4.65 -5.34 6.34
N ARG A 6 -5.64 -4.73 6.99
CA ARG A 6 -5.59 -3.31 7.30
C ARG A 6 -4.38 -2.97 8.18
N PHE A 7 -4.17 -3.76 9.23
CA PHE A 7 -3.04 -3.55 10.13
C PHE A 7 -1.71 -3.78 9.43
N ARG A 8 -1.64 -4.77 8.55
CA ARG A 8 -0.42 -5.03 7.78
C ARG A 8 -0.09 -3.87 6.86
N ILE A 9 -1.09 -3.31 6.19
CA ILE A 9 -0.89 -2.16 5.32
C ILE A 9 -0.37 -0.98 6.14
N GLN A 10 -0.95 -0.72 7.29
CA GLN A 10 -0.50 0.36 8.17
C GLN A 10 0.93 0.13 8.66
N ALA A 11 1.24 -1.10 9.04
CA ALA A 11 2.58 -1.43 9.51
C ALA A 11 3.61 -1.26 8.40
N LEU A 12 3.30 -1.71 7.19
CA LEU A 12 4.19 -1.54 6.04
C LEU A 12 4.40 -0.06 5.72
N ASP A 13 3.33 0.72 5.77
CA ASP A 13 3.40 2.16 5.54
C ASP A 13 4.33 2.83 6.55
N LYS A 14 4.20 2.48 7.82
CA LYS A 14 5.05 3.04 8.87
C LYS A 14 6.51 2.63 8.67
N LEU A 15 6.77 1.39 8.34
CA LEU A 15 8.12 0.89 8.10
C LEU A 15 8.77 1.62 6.93
N LEU A 16 8.01 1.81 5.85
CA LEU A 16 8.53 2.51 4.67
C LEU A 16 8.83 3.97 4.97
N ARG A 17 7.98 4.62 5.77
CA ARG A 17 8.18 6.03 6.13
C ARG A 17 9.35 6.20 7.08
N SER A 18 9.62 5.22 7.93
CA SER A 18 10.70 5.31 8.91
C SER A 18 12.08 5.26 8.28
N GLY A 19 12.18 4.70 7.08
CA GLY A 19 13.46 4.60 6.39
C GLY A 19 14.43 3.62 7.00
N THR A 20 13.95 2.71 7.87
CA THR A 20 14.81 1.74 8.55
C THR A 20 15.04 0.49 7.72
N LEU A 21 14.26 0.28 6.67
CA LEU A 21 14.38 -0.90 5.82
C LEU A 21 15.52 -0.75 4.82
N LYS A 22 16.19 -1.86 4.55
CA LYS A 22 17.17 -1.91 3.49
C LYS A 22 16.44 -1.79 2.15
N ARG A 23 17.17 -1.40 1.11
CA ARG A 23 16.60 -1.17 -0.21
C ARG A 23 15.76 -2.35 -0.71
N GLU A 24 16.30 -3.56 -0.61
CA GLU A 24 15.60 -4.76 -1.05
C GLU A 24 14.34 -4.99 -0.23
N GLN A 25 14.44 -4.78 1.08
CA GLN A 25 13.28 -4.94 1.97
C GLN A 25 12.24 -3.89 1.69
N ALA A 26 12.67 -2.66 1.43
CA ALA A 26 11.75 -1.57 1.11
C ALA A 26 10.99 -1.84 -0.17
N LEU A 27 11.67 -2.36 -1.20
CA LEU A 27 11.02 -2.70 -2.47
C LEU A 27 9.99 -3.82 -2.28
N ALA A 28 10.34 -4.84 -1.50
CA ALA A 28 9.42 -5.95 -1.22
C ALA A 28 8.21 -5.47 -0.42
N ALA A 29 8.45 -4.63 0.59
CA ALA A 29 7.38 -4.09 1.43
C ALA A 29 6.44 -3.21 0.61
N ARG A 30 7.01 -2.40 -0.28
CA ARG A 30 6.23 -1.52 -1.17
C ARG A 30 5.35 -2.34 -2.11
N ALA A 31 5.91 -3.37 -2.72
CA ALA A 31 5.16 -4.25 -3.62
C ALA A 31 4.00 -4.93 -2.88
N MET A 32 4.26 -5.41 -1.66
CA MET A 32 3.24 -6.05 -0.85
C MET A 32 2.14 -5.05 -0.46
N LEU A 33 2.53 -3.83 -0.07
CA LEU A 33 1.58 -2.79 0.31
C LEU A 33 0.66 -2.45 -0.86
N VAL A 34 1.23 -2.25 -2.05
CA VAL A 34 0.46 -1.92 -3.25
C VAL A 34 -0.51 -3.07 -3.58
N ARG A 35 -0.03 -4.29 -3.53
CA ARG A 35 -0.86 -5.46 -3.83
C ARG A 35 -2.04 -5.58 -2.86
N LYS A 36 -1.78 -5.48 -1.57
CA LYS A 36 -2.83 -5.56 -0.55
C LYS A 36 -3.78 -4.38 -0.63
N SER A 37 -3.26 -3.19 -0.89
CA SER A 37 -4.08 -2.01 -1.04
C SER A 37 -5.01 -2.12 -2.25
N THR A 38 -4.52 -2.72 -3.33
CA THR A 38 -5.35 -2.94 -4.52
C THR A 38 -6.52 -3.86 -4.20
N ILE A 39 -6.28 -4.94 -3.47
CA ILE A 39 -7.33 -5.87 -3.06
C ILE A 39 -8.36 -5.15 -2.18
N MET A 40 -7.89 -4.36 -1.22
CA MET A 40 -8.78 -3.61 -0.33
C MET A 40 -9.57 -2.55 -1.09
N MET A 41 -8.92 -1.88 -2.05
CA MET A 41 -9.58 -0.88 -2.87
C MET A 41 -10.71 -1.50 -3.69
N ASN A 42 -10.44 -2.64 -4.32
CA ASN A 42 -11.45 -3.35 -5.12
C ASN A 42 -12.62 -3.79 -4.25
N GLY A 43 -12.34 -4.30 -3.04
CA GLY A 43 -13.40 -4.69 -2.11
C GLY A 43 -14.25 -3.50 -1.67
N ALA A 44 -13.60 -2.37 -1.38
CA ALA A 44 -14.31 -1.15 -0.99
C ALA A 44 -15.16 -0.63 -2.14
N SER A 45 -14.64 -0.68 -3.36
CA SER A 45 -15.38 -0.25 -4.55
C SER A 45 -16.64 -1.09 -4.76
N LYS A 46 -16.52 -2.41 -4.57
CA LYS A 46 -17.68 -3.29 -4.69
C LYS A 46 -18.74 -3.00 -3.66
N ARG A 47 -18.33 -2.55 -2.46
CA ARG A 47 -19.25 -2.18 -1.39
C ARG A 47 -19.75 -0.75 -1.52
N LYS A 48 -19.34 -0.05 -2.56
CA LYS A 48 -19.65 1.35 -2.80
C LYS A 48 -19.13 2.27 -1.69
N ASN A 49 -18.06 1.85 -1.04
CA ASN A 49 -17.39 2.67 -0.03
C ASN A 49 -16.31 3.51 -0.70
N THR A 50 -16.72 4.63 -1.27
CA THR A 50 -15.83 5.47 -2.08
C THR A 50 -14.71 6.10 -1.26
N GLU A 51 -14.98 6.47 0.00
CA GLU A 51 -13.96 7.07 0.86
C GLU A 51 -12.80 6.12 1.10
N LEU A 52 -13.13 4.87 1.42
CA LEU A 52 -12.11 3.86 1.67
C LEU A 52 -11.38 3.50 0.39
N ALA A 53 -12.09 3.40 -0.72
CA ALA A 53 -11.48 3.12 -2.01
C ALA A 53 -10.48 4.21 -2.39
N GLN A 54 -10.82 5.48 -2.18
CA GLN A 54 -9.93 6.61 -2.45
C GLN A 54 -8.71 6.59 -1.55
N LYS A 55 -8.87 6.21 -0.29
CA LYS A 55 -7.75 6.12 0.65
C LYS A 55 -6.71 5.12 0.16
N TYR A 56 -7.14 3.94 -0.24
CA TYR A 56 -6.22 2.92 -0.73
C TYR A 56 -5.66 3.28 -2.09
N ARG A 57 -6.44 3.95 -2.93
CA ARG A 57 -5.96 4.41 -4.21
C ARG A 57 -4.80 5.39 -4.05
N ARG A 58 -4.90 6.30 -3.09
CA ARG A 58 -3.81 7.25 -2.80
C ARG A 58 -2.55 6.52 -2.36
N LEU A 59 -2.70 5.51 -1.52
CA LEU A 59 -1.56 4.70 -1.10
C LEU A 59 -0.89 4.03 -2.29
N ILE A 60 -1.68 3.45 -3.18
CA ILE A 60 -1.16 2.80 -4.38
C ILE A 60 -0.42 3.79 -5.25
N GLU A 61 -1.00 4.95 -5.50
CA GLU A 61 -0.38 5.98 -6.34
C GLU A 61 0.94 6.46 -5.75
N ASN A 62 0.97 6.71 -4.44
CA ASN A 62 2.17 7.20 -3.77
C ASN A 62 3.34 6.23 -3.91
N TYR A 63 3.08 4.95 -3.71
CA TYR A 63 4.15 3.95 -3.72
C TYR A 63 4.47 3.46 -5.13
N SER A 64 3.50 3.46 -6.03
CA SER A 64 3.75 3.10 -7.42
C SER A 64 4.59 4.16 -8.12
N LEU A 65 4.29 5.44 -7.89
CA LEU A 65 5.06 6.53 -8.47
C LEU A 65 6.51 6.51 -7.96
N GLY A 66 6.68 6.24 -6.65
CA GLY A 66 8.02 6.11 -6.08
C GLY A 66 8.81 5.00 -6.73
N ALA A 67 8.17 3.86 -7.00
CA ALA A 67 8.82 2.73 -7.66
C ALA A 67 9.25 3.07 -9.08
N GLU A 68 8.41 3.80 -9.80
CA GLU A 68 8.73 4.23 -11.16
C GLU A 68 9.93 5.17 -11.17
N GLU A 69 9.99 6.11 -10.24
CA GLU A 69 11.10 7.02 -10.12
C GLU A 69 12.41 6.29 -9.86
N GLU A 70 12.37 5.26 -9.03
CA GLU A 70 13.56 4.47 -8.73
C GLU A 70 14.06 3.68 -9.92
N GLN A 71 13.19 3.29 -10.82
CA GLN A 71 13.57 2.56 -12.02
C GLN A 71 14.24 3.44 -13.05
N GLN A 72 13.98 4.70 -13.02
CA GLN A 72 14.63 5.64 -13.93
C GLN A 72 15.99 6.05 -13.42
#